data_9f11e47526bea534c726c0b76c58f783
#
_entry.id   9f11e47526bea534c726c0b76c58f783
#
_cell.length_a   1.000
_cell.length_b   1.000
_cell.length_c   1.000
_cell.angle_alpha   90.00
_cell.angle_beta   90.00
_cell.angle_gamma   90.00
#
_symmetry.space_group_name_H-M   'P 1'
#
loop_
_entity.id
_entity.type
_entity.pdbx_description
1 polymer ?
#
loop_
_entity_poly.entity_id
_entity_poly.type
_entity_poly.pdbx_seq_one_letter_code
_entity_poly.pdbx_strand_id
1 'polypeptide(L)'
;MELTKAWAKENNVELTFVDDQLTMDNIHLVEGHDGLSTSQNSKVPNEAYPILKEFGIKQIAQRSAGFDYYDLEEAKKHGIIISNVPSYSPESIAEFAITSTLNLVRKTRQIEEKTKEHDFRWQPAIRAGLVNEMTVGVIGTGHIGRVTAKLFHGFGVKIVAYDIYQNEEAKSFLEYKDSIEEVVAMSDIVTLHAPATKDNFHQFNNEMFKKFKPSAYLVNADRGSVVDTKGLIKALDDGLLAGAALDTYENESLFIPKDFSDKEIDDELFLEVLNHEKILFTPHIAHYTDVSVRNIMQIALKSVLEVLETGDTQNRVN
;
A
#
# COMPACT_ATOMS: atom_id res chain seq x y z
N MET A 1 -18.01 -11.57 2.81
CA MET A 1 -18.96 -12.55 2.22
C MET A 1 -20.41 -12.03 2.20
N GLU A 2 -20.99 -11.56 3.31
CA GLU A 2 -22.40 -11.07 3.33
C GLU A 2 -22.64 -9.89 2.39
N LEU A 3 -21.78 -8.88 2.38
CA LEU A 3 -21.87 -7.73 1.46
C LEU A 3 -21.85 -8.15 -0.01
N THR A 4 -21.03 -9.13 -0.35
CA THR A 4 -20.89 -9.65 -1.71
C THR A 4 -22.15 -10.39 -2.15
N LYS A 5 -22.75 -11.19 -1.25
CA LYS A 5 -24.04 -11.89 -1.49
C LYS A 5 -25.20 -10.91 -1.64
N ALA A 6 -25.25 -9.85 -0.82
CA ALA A 6 -26.26 -8.80 -0.95
C ALA A 6 -26.16 -8.10 -2.30
N TRP A 7 -24.95 -7.69 -2.69
CA TRP A 7 -24.69 -7.07 -3.99
C TRP A 7 -25.08 -7.99 -5.16
N ALA A 8 -24.73 -9.27 -5.09
CA ALA A 8 -25.08 -10.25 -6.12
C ALA A 8 -26.60 -10.39 -6.30
N LYS A 9 -27.35 -10.43 -5.20
CA LYS A 9 -28.80 -10.48 -5.23
C LYS A 9 -29.41 -9.22 -5.86
N GLU A 10 -28.89 -8.04 -5.53
CA GLU A 10 -29.36 -6.76 -6.09
C GLU A 10 -29.10 -6.65 -7.59
N ASN A 11 -28.00 -7.26 -8.08
CA ASN A 11 -27.60 -7.20 -9.49
C ASN A 11 -27.99 -8.46 -10.28
N ASN A 12 -28.73 -9.40 -9.69
CA ASN A 12 -29.15 -10.67 -10.31
C ASN A 12 -27.97 -11.48 -10.86
N VAL A 13 -26.92 -11.62 -10.05
CA VAL A 13 -25.68 -12.35 -10.37
C VAL A 13 -25.55 -13.56 -9.48
N GLU A 14 -25.16 -14.71 -10.05
CA GLU A 14 -24.75 -15.89 -9.29
C GLU A 14 -23.26 -15.80 -8.97
N LEU A 15 -22.87 -16.12 -7.74
CA LEU A 15 -21.48 -16.10 -7.30
C LEU A 15 -21.08 -17.44 -6.70
N THR A 16 -19.96 -17.96 -7.17
CA THR A 16 -19.23 -19.06 -6.54
C THR A 16 -18.05 -18.51 -5.77
N PHE A 17 -17.93 -18.88 -4.50
CA PHE A 17 -16.83 -18.46 -3.64
C PHE A 17 -15.80 -19.57 -3.52
N VAL A 18 -14.54 -19.24 -3.77
CA VAL A 18 -13.40 -20.13 -3.58
C VAL A 18 -12.40 -19.40 -2.68
N ASP A 19 -12.00 -20.04 -1.59
CA ASP A 19 -11.09 -19.44 -0.60
C ASP A 19 -9.62 -19.50 -1.04
N ASP A 20 -9.30 -20.39 -2.00
CA ASP A 20 -7.97 -20.56 -2.54
C ASP A 20 -7.67 -19.61 -3.71
N GLN A 21 -6.39 -19.32 -3.90
CA GLN A 21 -5.93 -18.64 -5.11
C GLN A 21 -6.10 -19.54 -6.34
N LEU A 22 -6.30 -18.93 -7.51
CA LEU A 22 -6.36 -19.67 -8.77
C LEU A 22 -5.01 -20.31 -9.08
N THR A 23 -5.02 -21.63 -9.24
CA THR A 23 -3.87 -22.47 -9.63
C THR A 23 -4.27 -23.42 -10.75
N MET A 24 -3.30 -24.11 -11.34
CA MET A 24 -3.61 -25.15 -12.33
C MET A 24 -4.38 -26.33 -11.76
N ASP A 25 -4.23 -26.61 -10.45
CA ASP A 25 -4.94 -27.73 -9.80
C ASP A 25 -6.43 -27.47 -9.61
N ASN A 26 -6.82 -26.19 -9.41
CA ASN A 26 -8.20 -25.80 -9.14
C ASN A 26 -8.88 -25.01 -10.28
N ILE A 27 -8.21 -24.84 -11.42
CA ILE A 27 -8.71 -24.06 -12.57
C ILE A 27 -10.06 -24.60 -13.10
N HIS A 28 -10.32 -25.90 -12.93
CA HIS A 28 -11.59 -26.53 -13.31
C HIS A 28 -12.82 -25.94 -12.59
N LEU A 29 -12.63 -25.31 -11.42
CA LEU A 29 -13.70 -24.65 -10.68
C LEU A 29 -14.24 -23.40 -11.39
N VAL A 30 -13.52 -22.91 -12.40
CA VAL A 30 -13.91 -21.73 -13.19
C VAL A 30 -14.84 -22.11 -14.36
N GLU A 31 -14.90 -23.38 -14.72
CA GLU A 31 -15.76 -23.85 -15.82
C GLU A 31 -17.22 -23.50 -15.58
N GLY A 32 -17.90 -22.97 -16.60
CA GLY A 32 -19.30 -22.55 -16.53
C GLY A 32 -19.52 -21.16 -15.93
N HIS A 33 -18.47 -20.39 -15.65
CA HIS A 33 -18.57 -19.00 -15.22
C HIS A 33 -18.24 -18.04 -16.37
N ASP A 34 -18.75 -16.81 -16.29
CA ASP A 34 -18.56 -15.78 -17.31
C ASP A 34 -17.35 -14.86 -17.03
N GLY A 35 -16.94 -14.74 -15.76
CA GLY A 35 -15.83 -13.90 -15.34
C GLY A 35 -15.32 -14.26 -13.95
N LEU A 36 -14.15 -13.72 -13.62
CA LEU A 36 -13.46 -13.94 -12.35
C LEU A 36 -13.24 -12.64 -11.59
N SER A 37 -13.33 -12.71 -10.26
CA SER A 37 -12.82 -11.68 -9.38
C SER A 37 -11.80 -12.30 -8.42
N THR A 38 -10.55 -11.85 -8.51
CA THR A 38 -9.43 -12.41 -7.75
C THR A 38 -9.00 -11.51 -6.62
N SER A 39 -8.42 -12.08 -5.56
CA SER A 39 -7.85 -11.30 -4.46
C SER A 39 -6.58 -10.55 -4.89
N GLN A 40 -6.20 -9.54 -4.11
CA GLN A 40 -5.05 -8.67 -4.40
C GLN A 40 -3.71 -9.40 -4.57
N ASN A 41 -3.56 -10.58 -3.98
CA ASN A 41 -2.32 -11.35 -4.01
C ASN A 41 -2.41 -12.59 -4.92
N SER A 42 -3.46 -12.68 -5.75
CA SER A 42 -3.63 -13.82 -6.66
C SER A 42 -2.82 -13.62 -7.92
N LYS A 43 -1.81 -14.48 -8.10
CA LYS A 43 -1.09 -14.59 -9.37
C LYS A 43 -1.82 -15.61 -10.26
N VAL A 44 -2.19 -15.19 -11.47
CA VAL A 44 -2.73 -16.10 -12.48
C VAL A 44 -1.57 -16.71 -13.28
N PRO A 45 -1.38 -18.03 -13.26
CA PRO A 45 -0.36 -18.68 -14.08
C PRO A 45 -0.58 -18.42 -15.57
N ASN A 46 0.50 -18.23 -16.36
CA ASN A 46 0.37 -17.97 -17.78
C ASN A 46 -0.31 -19.13 -18.51
N GLU A 47 -0.11 -20.36 -18.06
CA GLU A 47 -0.74 -21.57 -18.57
C GLU A 47 -2.26 -21.60 -18.36
N ALA A 48 -2.78 -20.77 -17.45
CA ALA A 48 -4.21 -20.68 -17.18
C ALA A 48 -4.96 -19.91 -18.28
N TYR A 49 -4.36 -18.90 -18.93
CA TYR A 49 -5.06 -18.04 -19.88
C TYR A 49 -5.70 -18.80 -21.07
N PRO A 50 -5.02 -19.75 -21.74
CA PRO A 50 -5.66 -20.53 -22.80
C PRO A 50 -6.86 -21.34 -22.29
N ILE A 51 -6.78 -21.93 -21.09
CA ILE A 51 -7.86 -22.73 -20.49
C ILE A 51 -9.03 -21.83 -20.11
N LEU A 52 -8.77 -20.68 -19.49
CA LEU A 52 -9.80 -19.70 -19.16
C LEU A 52 -10.55 -19.23 -20.42
N LYS A 53 -9.84 -19.04 -21.52
CA LYS A 53 -10.45 -18.72 -22.82
C LYS A 53 -11.35 -19.87 -23.31
N GLU A 54 -10.93 -21.12 -23.20
CA GLU A 54 -11.74 -22.29 -23.57
C GLU A 54 -13.01 -22.40 -22.73
N PHE A 55 -12.94 -22.03 -21.45
CA PHE A 55 -14.11 -21.94 -20.55
C PHE A 55 -15.00 -20.74 -20.85
N GLY A 56 -14.61 -19.84 -21.75
CA GLY A 56 -15.41 -18.67 -22.12
C GLY A 56 -15.22 -17.46 -21.23
N ILE A 57 -14.24 -17.48 -20.33
CA ILE A 57 -13.92 -16.33 -19.44
C ILE A 57 -13.45 -15.16 -20.28
N LYS A 58 -14.12 -14.02 -20.12
CA LYS A 58 -13.82 -12.77 -20.83
C LYS A 58 -12.97 -11.80 -20.00
N GLN A 59 -13.04 -11.91 -18.67
CA GLN A 59 -12.42 -10.94 -17.77
C GLN A 59 -11.96 -11.58 -16.46
N ILE A 60 -10.86 -11.00 -15.94
CA ILE A 60 -10.39 -11.16 -14.57
C ILE A 60 -10.35 -9.79 -13.90
N ALA A 61 -11.17 -9.57 -12.88
CA ALA A 61 -11.22 -8.34 -12.11
C ALA A 61 -10.38 -8.47 -10.84
N GLN A 62 -9.25 -7.79 -10.80
CA GLN A 62 -8.36 -7.71 -9.65
C GLN A 62 -8.96 -6.84 -8.56
N ARG A 63 -9.04 -7.34 -7.33
CA ARG A 63 -9.52 -6.60 -6.16
C ARG A 63 -8.40 -5.79 -5.48
N SER A 64 -7.69 -4.98 -6.27
CA SER A 64 -6.67 -4.02 -5.79
C SER A 64 -6.38 -2.98 -6.86
N ALA A 65 -5.70 -1.89 -6.48
CA ALA A 65 -5.17 -0.91 -7.42
C ALA A 65 -3.95 -1.47 -8.18
N GLY A 66 -3.06 -2.21 -7.48
CA GLY A 66 -1.92 -2.89 -8.10
C GLY A 66 -2.35 -4.08 -8.93
N PHE A 67 -1.70 -4.30 -10.05
CA PHE A 67 -1.95 -5.42 -10.97
C PHE A 67 -0.65 -6.07 -11.46
N ASP A 68 0.41 -5.92 -10.71
CA ASP A 68 1.77 -6.39 -11.04
C ASP A 68 1.88 -7.93 -11.14
N TYR A 69 0.86 -8.64 -10.67
CA TYR A 69 0.80 -10.12 -10.68
C TYR A 69 0.27 -10.72 -11.98
N TYR A 70 -0.14 -9.88 -12.96
CA TYR A 70 -0.70 -10.35 -14.23
C TYR A 70 0.26 -10.13 -15.38
N ASP A 71 0.37 -11.14 -16.26
CA ASP A 71 0.95 -10.97 -17.58
C ASP A 71 -0.12 -10.38 -18.51
N LEU A 72 -0.08 -9.06 -18.66
CA LEU A 72 -1.08 -8.30 -19.43
C LEU A 72 -1.03 -8.65 -20.92
N GLU A 73 0.17 -8.93 -21.46
CA GLU A 73 0.33 -9.30 -22.88
C GLU A 73 -0.21 -10.70 -23.14
N GLU A 74 0.05 -11.66 -22.24
CA GLU A 74 -0.50 -13.00 -22.38
C GLU A 74 -2.03 -13.00 -22.20
N ALA A 75 -2.57 -12.25 -21.24
CA ALA A 75 -4.02 -12.08 -21.09
C ALA A 75 -4.66 -11.52 -22.39
N LYS A 76 -4.06 -10.46 -22.95
CA LYS A 76 -4.51 -9.82 -24.19
C LYS A 76 -4.47 -10.77 -25.39
N LYS A 77 -3.42 -11.56 -25.54
CA LYS A 77 -3.27 -12.56 -26.60
C LYS A 77 -4.41 -13.60 -26.57
N HIS A 78 -4.92 -13.92 -25.38
CA HIS A 78 -6.03 -14.84 -25.22
C HIS A 78 -7.40 -14.14 -25.20
N GLY A 79 -7.45 -12.82 -25.38
CA GLY A 79 -8.68 -12.04 -25.42
C GLY A 79 -9.34 -11.87 -24.05
N ILE A 80 -8.57 -12.02 -22.96
CA ILE A 80 -9.04 -11.84 -21.59
C ILE A 80 -8.71 -10.42 -21.15
N ILE A 81 -9.73 -9.69 -20.72
CA ILE A 81 -9.59 -8.35 -20.15
C ILE A 81 -9.14 -8.48 -18.70
N ILE A 82 -8.08 -7.77 -18.34
CA ILE A 82 -7.70 -7.56 -16.94
C ILE A 82 -8.20 -6.18 -16.51
N SER A 83 -8.90 -6.12 -15.39
CA SER A 83 -9.29 -4.85 -14.76
C SER A 83 -8.84 -4.80 -13.30
N ASN A 84 -8.57 -3.60 -12.82
CA ASN A 84 -8.20 -3.33 -11.44
C ASN A 84 -9.23 -2.45 -10.74
N VAL A 85 -8.96 -2.07 -9.48
CA VAL A 85 -9.72 -1.08 -8.73
C VAL A 85 -8.79 0.12 -8.48
N PRO A 86 -8.77 1.11 -9.39
CA PRO A 86 -7.74 2.15 -9.37
C PRO A 86 -7.86 3.11 -8.18
N SER A 87 -9.06 3.25 -7.62
CA SER A 87 -9.29 4.11 -6.45
C SER A 87 -10.48 3.57 -5.66
N TYR A 88 -10.24 3.12 -4.44
CA TYR A 88 -11.25 2.52 -3.58
C TYR A 88 -11.47 3.26 -2.26
N SER A 89 -10.45 3.89 -1.71
CA SER A 89 -10.48 4.82 -0.58
C SER A 89 -9.07 5.38 -0.34
N PRO A 90 -8.67 6.45 -1.00
CA PRO A 90 -7.41 7.13 -0.70
C PRO A 90 -7.36 7.66 0.74
N GLU A 91 -8.51 7.95 1.34
CA GLU A 91 -8.66 8.37 2.72
C GLU A 91 -8.13 7.31 3.70
N SER A 92 -8.44 6.02 3.47
CA SER A 92 -8.00 4.93 4.37
C SER A 92 -6.49 4.87 4.51
N ILE A 93 -5.77 4.96 3.39
CA ILE A 93 -4.31 4.92 3.38
C ILE A 93 -3.73 6.22 3.96
N ALA A 94 -4.34 7.37 3.62
CA ALA A 94 -3.92 8.66 4.15
C ALA A 94 -4.09 8.75 5.67
N GLU A 95 -5.23 8.33 6.21
CA GLU A 95 -5.48 8.27 7.66
C GLU A 95 -4.49 7.31 8.35
N PHE A 96 -4.16 6.19 7.72
CA PHE A 96 -3.17 5.25 8.26
C PHE A 96 -1.76 5.84 8.28
N ALA A 97 -1.35 6.57 7.23
CA ALA A 97 -0.07 7.28 7.20
C ALA A 97 0.02 8.35 8.30
N ILE A 98 -1.07 9.11 8.54
CA ILE A 98 -1.18 10.03 9.67
C ILE A 98 -1.05 9.30 11.01
N THR A 99 -1.80 8.21 11.19
CA THR A 99 -1.78 7.41 12.41
C THR A 99 -0.37 6.87 12.71
N SER A 100 0.29 6.32 11.70
CA SER A 100 1.68 5.82 11.79
C SER A 100 2.66 6.94 12.14
N THR A 101 2.50 8.11 11.53
CA THR A 101 3.28 9.31 11.85
C THR A 101 3.09 9.72 13.31
N LEU A 102 1.85 9.81 13.78
CA LEU A 102 1.56 10.19 15.16
C LEU A 102 2.10 9.16 16.15
N ASN A 103 2.04 7.89 15.85
CA ASN A 103 2.63 6.83 16.68
C ASN A 103 4.15 7.01 16.83
N LEU A 104 4.87 7.32 15.75
CA LEU A 104 6.31 7.56 15.80
C LEU A 104 6.63 8.84 16.58
N VAL A 105 6.05 9.98 16.20
CA VAL A 105 6.33 11.29 16.81
C VAL A 105 5.94 11.31 18.29
N ARG A 106 4.79 10.72 18.65
CA ARG A 106 4.27 10.69 20.02
C ARG A 106 4.78 9.52 20.83
N LYS A 107 5.57 8.60 20.22
CA LYS A 107 6.19 7.42 20.86
C LYS A 107 5.18 6.55 21.62
N THR A 108 3.98 6.39 21.05
CA THR A 108 2.87 5.71 21.74
C THR A 108 3.17 4.25 22.02
N ARG A 109 3.88 3.54 21.13
CA ARG A 109 4.31 2.17 21.32
C ARG A 109 5.24 2.05 22.55
N GLN A 110 6.29 2.86 22.64
CA GLN A 110 7.22 2.85 23.75
C GLN A 110 6.53 3.21 25.08
N ILE A 111 5.58 4.13 25.06
CA ILE A 111 4.79 4.50 26.24
C ILE A 111 3.91 3.34 26.67
N GLU A 112 3.25 2.65 25.73
CA GLU A 112 2.41 1.50 26.00
C GLU A 112 3.21 0.33 26.59
N GLU A 113 4.38 0.02 26.03
CA GLU A 113 5.29 -1.02 26.54
C GLU A 113 5.71 -0.73 28.00
N LYS A 114 6.16 0.50 28.29
CA LYS A 114 6.48 0.92 29.66
C LYS A 114 5.27 0.83 30.61
N THR A 115 4.11 1.23 30.14
CA THR A 115 2.87 1.16 30.93
C THR A 115 2.53 -0.30 31.29
N LYS A 116 2.73 -1.25 30.38
CA LYS A 116 2.56 -2.69 30.64
C LYS A 116 3.55 -3.23 31.69
N GLU A 117 4.75 -2.64 31.74
CA GLU A 117 5.76 -2.93 32.75
C GLU A 117 5.52 -2.18 34.09
N HIS A 118 4.44 -1.44 34.21
CA HIS A 118 4.08 -0.57 35.35
C HIS A 118 5.09 0.57 35.60
N ASP A 119 5.86 1.00 34.56
CA ASP A 119 6.72 2.18 34.63
C ASP A 119 5.96 3.41 34.12
N PHE A 120 5.44 4.22 35.04
CA PHE A 120 4.65 5.44 34.75
C PHE A 120 5.47 6.73 34.81
N ARG A 121 6.78 6.65 34.87
CA ARG A 121 7.67 7.80 35.01
C ARG A 121 7.77 8.59 33.70
N TRP A 122 7.73 9.90 33.81
CA TRP A 122 8.06 10.78 32.70
C TRP A 122 9.58 10.82 32.48
N GLN A 123 10.03 10.30 31.35
CA GLN A 123 11.44 10.15 31.03
C GLN A 123 11.76 10.91 29.72
N PRO A 124 12.98 11.47 29.57
CA PRO A 124 13.41 12.11 28.33
C PRO A 124 13.26 11.22 27.09
N ALA A 125 13.46 9.90 27.24
CA ALA A 125 13.37 8.93 26.13
C ALA A 125 11.98 8.88 25.48
N ILE A 126 10.89 9.13 26.24
CA ILE A 126 9.52 9.14 25.74
C ILE A 126 8.98 10.56 25.51
N ARG A 127 9.83 11.61 25.67
CA ARG A 127 9.42 12.98 25.34
C ARG A 127 9.24 13.12 23.84
N ALA A 128 8.02 13.51 23.44
CA ALA A 128 7.59 13.60 22.07
C ALA A 128 7.84 14.99 21.44
N GLY A 129 7.87 15.04 20.11
CA GLY A 129 7.77 16.27 19.36
C GLY A 129 6.32 16.77 19.22
N LEU A 130 6.15 17.99 18.76
CA LEU A 130 4.86 18.59 18.47
C LEU A 130 4.70 18.73 16.96
N VAL A 131 3.73 18.01 16.38
CA VAL A 131 3.61 17.86 14.92
C VAL A 131 3.41 19.20 14.22
N ASN A 132 2.67 20.15 14.79
CA ASN A 132 2.44 21.46 14.15
C ASN A 132 3.71 22.34 14.02
N GLU A 133 4.79 21.98 14.71
CA GLU A 133 6.10 22.66 14.58
C GLU A 133 7.01 21.97 13.54
N MET A 134 6.53 20.89 12.92
CA MET A 134 7.27 20.08 11.96
C MET A 134 6.98 20.47 10.52
N THR A 135 7.92 20.15 9.63
CA THR A 135 7.72 20.18 8.18
C THR A 135 7.46 18.76 7.69
N VAL A 136 6.39 18.60 6.93
CA VAL A 136 6.04 17.31 6.30
C VAL A 136 6.42 17.33 4.83
N GLY A 137 7.23 16.36 4.39
CA GLY A 137 7.57 16.09 3.01
C GLY A 137 6.68 15.00 2.42
N VAL A 138 6.00 15.30 1.33
CA VAL A 138 5.13 14.36 0.62
C VAL A 138 5.76 14.01 -0.72
N ILE A 139 6.11 12.75 -0.90
CA ILE A 139 6.68 12.23 -2.16
C ILE A 139 5.58 11.52 -2.95
N GLY A 140 5.18 12.12 -4.06
CA GLY A 140 3.99 11.72 -4.81
C GLY A 140 2.73 12.43 -4.33
N THR A 141 2.11 13.22 -5.22
CA THR A 141 0.87 13.97 -4.95
C THR A 141 -0.29 13.47 -5.81
N GLY A 142 -0.32 12.17 -6.05
CA GLY A 142 -1.47 11.47 -6.61
C GLY A 142 -2.71 11.58 -5.68
N HIS A 143 -3.69 10.73 -5.87
CA HIS A 143 -4.92 10.78 -5.05
C HIS A 143 -4.62 10.65 -3.56
N ILE A 144 -3.85 9.64 -3.15
CA ILE A 144 -3.51 9.38 -1.75
C ILE A 144 -2.65 10.50 -1.17
N GLY A 145 -1.55 10.88 -1.86
CA GLY A 145 -0.63 11.90 -1.37
C GLY A 145 -1.29 13.27 -1.15
N ARG A 146 -2.23 13.67 -2.02
CA ARG A 146 -3.00 14.90 -1.83
C ARG A 146 -3.92 14.84 -0.61
N VAL A 147 -4.60 13.70 -0.40
CA VAL A 147 -5.44 13.51 0.80
C VAL A 147 -4.56 13.54 2.05
N THR A 148 -3.42 12.84 2.05
CA THR A 148 -2.45 12.85 3.15
C THR A 148 -1.96 14.27 3.45
N ALA A 149 -1.55 15.02 2.41
CA ALA A 149 -1.13 16.41 2.57
C ALA A 149 -2.25 17.29 3.16
N LYS A 150 -3.49 17.12 2.68
CA LYS A 150 -4.65 17.88 3.18
C LYS A 150 -4.95 17.57 4.65
N LEU A 151 -4.84 16.32 5.06
CA LEU A 151 -5.00 15.92 6.46
C LEU A 151 -3.89 16.52 7.33
N PHE A 152 -2.63 16.48 6.89
CA PHE A 152 -1.53 17.14 7.58
C PHE A 152 -1.69 18.65 7.65
N HIS A 153 -2.21 19.28 6.59
CA HIS A 153 -2.53 20.71 6.61
C HIS A 153 -3.49 21.08 7.76
N GLY A 154 -4.44 20.18 8.09
CA GLY A 154 -5.33 20.34 9.25
C GLY A 154 -4.62 20.39 10.60
N PHE A 155 -3.39 19.89 10.72
CA PHE A 155 -2.54 20.05 11.91
C PHE A 155 -1.79 21.40 11.95
N GLY A 156 -1.89 22.22 10.90
CA GLY A 156 -1.18 23.49 10.80
C GLY A 156 0.31 23.38 10.49
N VAL A 157 0.75 22.24 9.96
CA VAL A 157 2.16 22.00 9.58
C VAL A 157 2.53 22.68 8.27
N LYS A 158 3.82 22.97 8.08
CA LYS A 158 4.35 23.29 6.74
C LYS A 158 4.45 22.00 5.91
N ILE A 159 3.97 22.03 4.65
CA ILE A 159 4.04 20.90 3.75
C ILE A 159 4.89 21.27 2.53
N VAL A 160 5.89 20.46 2.26
CA VAL A 160 6.68 20.48 1.03
C VAL A 160 6.46 19.18 0.26
N ALA A 161 6.45 19.22 -1.06
CA ALA A 161 6.16 18.03 -1.85
C ALA A 161 7.01 17.95 -3.11
N TYR A 162 7.18 16.73 -3.61
CA TYR A 162 7.72 16.47 -4.94
C TYR A 162 6.78 15.54 -5.70
N ASP A 163 6.50 15.90 -6.95
CA ASP A 163 5.85 15.04 -7.93
C ASP A 163 6.34 15.41 -9.34
N ILE A 164 6.39 14.46 -10.23
CA ILE A 164 6.67 14.69 -11.65
C ILE A 164 5.52 15.46 -12.33
N TYR A 165 4.31 15.34 -11.79
CA TYR A 165 3.11 16.05 -12.24
C TYR A 165 2.53 16.87 -11.08
N GLN A 166 2.84 18.18 -11.07
CA GLN A 166 2.33 19.07 -10.03
C GLN A 166 0.83 19.31 -10.20
N ASN A 167 0.09 19.23 -9.12
CA ASN A 167 -1.35 19.51 -9.09
C ASN A 167 -1.57 20.97 -8.64
N GLU A 168 -2.25 21.77 -9.48
CA GLU A 168 -2.46 23.20 -9.22
C GLU A 168 -3.32 23.45 -7.96
N GLU A 169 -4.35 22.63 -7.73
CA GLU A 169 -5.19 22.77 -6.55
C GLU A 169 -4.40 22.53 -5.26
N ALA A 170 -3.47 21.58 -5.29
CA ALA A 170 -2.63 21.24 -4.15
C ALA A 170 -1.69 22.38 -3.72
N LYS A 171 -1.32 23.29 -4.63
CA LYS A 171 -0.49 24.47 -4.32
C LYS A 171 -1.11 25.42 -3.29
N SER A 172 -2.39 25.29 -3.04
CA SER A 172 -3.08 26.09 -2.02
C SER A 172 -2.74 25.68 -0.58
N PHE A 173 -2.19 24.47 -0.36
CA PHE A 173 -1.87 23.94 0.97
C PHE A 173 -0.52 23.25 1.05
N LEU A 174 0.25 23.13 -0.05
CA LEU A 174 1.62 22.60 -0.07
C LEU A 174 2.51 23.40 -1.02
N GLU A 175 3.82 23.30 -0.81
CA GLU A 175 4.85 23.91 -1.65
C GLU A 175 5.61 22.83 -2.42
N TYR A 176 5.56 22.83 -3.75
CA TYR A 176 6.36 21.91 -4.57
C TYR A 176 7.83 22.32 -4.57
N LYS A 177 8.71 21.32 -4.58
CA LYS A 177 10.15 21.43 -4.70
C LYS A 177 10.63 20.77 -5.99
N ASP A 178 11.83 21.12 -6.40
CA ASP A 178 12.40 20.69 -7.68
C ASP A 178 12.96 19.27 -7.63
N SER A 179 13.22 18.73 -6.43
CA SER A 179 13.77 17.39 -6.25
C SER A 179 13.26 16.71 -4.96
N ILE A 180 13.34 15.37 -4.95
CA ILE A 180 13.06 14.56 -3.76
C ILE A 180 14.06 14.88 -2.65
N GLU A 181 15.33 15.06 -3.02
CA GLU A 181 16.40 15.40 -2.10
C GLU A 181 16.13 16.71 -1.33
N GLU A 182 15.62 17.71 -2.03
CA GLU A 182 15.25 18.98 -1.39
C GLU A 182 14.11 18.79 -0.40
N VAL A 183 13.07 18.02 -0.77
CA VAL A 183 11.96 17.68 0.14
C VAL A 183 12.49 16.96 1.37
N VAL A 184 13.32 15.92 1.19
CA VAL A 184 13.87 15.12 2.29
C VAL A 184 14.68 15.97 3.25
N ALA A 185 15.59 16.81 2.72
CA ALA A 185 16.47 17.65 3.55
C ALA A 185 15.72 18.69 4.39
N MET A 186 14.55 19.15 3.92
CA MET A 186 13.72 20.14 4.61
C MET A 186 12.78 19.53 5.64
N SER A 187 12.47 18.23 5.52
CA SER A 187 11.37 17.59 6.24
C SER A 187 11.77 16.99 7.59
N ASP A 188 10.85 17.03 8.54
CA ASP A 188 10.91 16.29 9.80
C ASP A 188 10.13 14.98 9.72
N ILE A 189 9.20 14.89 8.76
CA ILE A 189 8.44 13.70 8.40
C ILE A 189 8.45 13.59 6.89
N VAL A 190 8.86 12.44 6.35
CA VAL A 190 8.79 12.14 4.91
C VAL A 190 7.83 10.99 4.71
N THR A 191 6.76 11.20 3.92
CA THR A 191 5.75 10.18 3.62
C THR A 191 5.70 9.90 2.12
N LEU A 192 5.70 8.58 1.78
CA LEU A 192 5.80 8.09 0.41
C LEU A 192 4.43 7.71 -0.13
N HIS A 193 4.09 8.24 -1.32
CA HIS A 193 2.84 8.02 -2.03
C HIS A 193 3.03 7.99 -3.56
N ALA A 194 4.21 7.53 -4.01
CA ALA A 194 4.53 7.38 -5.41
C ALA A 194 4.52 5.90 -5.81
N PRO A 195 3.91 5.52 -6.94
CA PRO A 195 3.85 4.13 -7.36
C PRO A 195 5.26 3.57 -7.60
N ALA A 196 5.45 2.27 -7.32
CA ALA A 196 6.71 1.61 -7.65
C ALA A 196 6.89 1.47 -9.16
N THR A 197 8.06 1.84 -9.63
CA THR A 197 8.51 1.70 -11.01
C THR A 197 9.93 1.13 -11.03
N LYS A 198 10.43 0.77 -12.21
CA LYS A 198 11.84 0.36 -12.34
C LYS A 198 12.81 1.49 -12.01
N ASP A 199 12.40 2.73 -12.25
CA ASP A 199 13.26 3.91 -12.10
C ASP A 199 13.39 4.36 -10.64
N ASN A 200 12.41 4.04 -9.78
CA ASN A 200 12.45 4.39 -8.36
C ASN A 200 12.69 3.18 -7.42
N PHE A 201 13.10 2.04 -7.99
CA PHE A 201 13.53 0.90 -7.19
C PHE A 201 14.69 1.29 -6.27
N HIS A 202 14.56 1.05 -4.97
CA HIS A 202 15.53 1.45 -3.94
C HIS A 202 15.94 2.93 -4.03
N GLN A 203 15.01 3.81 -4.38
CA GLN A 203 15.27 5.25 -4.43
C GLN A 203 15.63 5.80 -3.05
N PHE A 204 15.01 5.26 -1.99
CA PHE A 204 15.38 5.56 -0.61
C PHE A 204 16.44 4.56 -0.14
N ASN A 205 17.68 4.85 -0.49
CA ASN A 205 18.90 4.08 -0.18
C ASN A 205 19.84 4.86 0.75
N ASN A 206 21.00 4.30 1.05
CA ASN A 206 22.00 4.90 1.92
C ASN A 206 22.37 6.35 1.56
N GLU A 207 22.43 6.71 0.28
CA GLU A 207 22.78 8.07 -0.13
C GLU A 207 21.60 9.04 0.11
N MET A 208 20.39 8.57 -0.08
CA MET A 208 19.18 9.35 0.25
C MET A 208 19.05 9.53 1.77
N PHE A 209 19.30 8.48 2.57
CA PHE A 209 19.20 8.58 4.04
C PHE A 209 20.19 9.57 4.65
N LYS A 210 21.36 9.79 4.05
CA LYS A 210 22.30 10.84 4.48
C LYS A 210 21.75 12.26 4.33
N LYS A 211 20.69 12.45 3.56
CA LYS A 211 20.04 13.75 3.33
C LYS A 211 18.95 14.05 4.36
N PHE A 212 18.50 13.04 5.11
CA PHE A 212 17.53 13.22 6.18
C PHE A 212 18.10 14.03 7.33
N LYS A 213 17.22 14.71 8.07
CA LYS A 213 17.58 15.23 9.38
C LYS A 213 17.69 14.04 10.36
N PRO A 214 18.65 14.04 11.29
CA PRO A 214 18.76 12.97 12.30
C PRO A 214 17.51 12.80 13.18
N SER A 215 16.68 13.83 13.27
CA SER A 215 15.40 13.82 13.98
C SER A 215 14.20 13.43 13.12
N ALA A 216 14.39 13.19 11.82
CA ALA A 216 13.30 12.95 10.88
C ALA A 216 12.77 11.50 10.94
N TYR A 217 11.54 11.35 10.48
CA TYR A 217 10.85 10.06 10.36
C TYR A 217 10.50 9.77 8.91
N LEU A 218 10.61 8.49 8.52
CA LEU A 218 10.12 7.98 7.24
C LEU A 218 8.80 7.23 7.44
N VAL A 219 7.82 7.45 6.57
CA VAL A 219 6.55 6.71 6.54
C VAL A 219 6.33 6.16 5.14
N ASN A 220 6.24 4.85 5.02
CA ASN A 220 5.95 4.17 3.76
C ASN A 220 4.72 3.27 3.89
N ALA A 221 3.60 3.72 3.35
CA ALA A 221 2.36 2.96 3.22
C ALA A 221 1.98 2.73 1.74
N ASP A 222 3.00 2.71 0.84
CA ASP A 222 2.78 2.51 -0.60
C ASP A 222 3.42 1.21 -1.08
N ARG A 223 4.68 1.22 -1.51
CA ARG A 223 5.38 0.01 -1.99
C ARG A 223 6.73 -0.16 -1.30
N GLY A 224 6.99 -1.38 -0.80
CA GLY A 224 8.23 -1.74 -0.11
C GLY A 224 9.47 -1.55 -0.97
N SER A 225 9.40 -1.89 -2.24
CA SER A 225 10.54 -1.86 -3.18
C SER A 225 11.12 -0.47 -3.46
N VAL A 226 10.45 0.61 -3.05
CA VAL A 226 10.98 1.99 -3.16
C VAL A 226 12.04 2.26 -2.09
N VAL A 227 12.02 1.49 -1.00
CA VAL A 227 12.94 1.61 0.14
C VAL A 227 13.92 0.44 0.12
N ASP A 228 15.22 0.72 0.12
CA ASP A 228 16.27 -0.25 0.42
C ASP A 228 16.20 -0.57 1.92
N THR A 229 15.58 -1.69 2.27
CA THR A 229 15.34 -2.09 3.65
C THR A 229 16.63 -2.23 4.44
N LYS A 230 17.66 -2.84 3.86
CA LYS A 230 18.97 -2.99 4.50
C LYS A 230 19.64 -1.63 4.73
N GLY A 231 19.53 -0.75 3.73
CA GLY A 231 20.01 0.63 3.83
C GLY A 231 19.28 1.42 4.91
N LEU A 232 17.96 1.22 5.07
CA LEU A 232 17.15 1.87 6.11
C LEU A 232 17.58 1.42 7.51
N ILE A 233 17.71 0.12 7.75
CA ILE A 233 18.14 -0.42 9.05
C ILE A 233 19.49 0.19 9.44
N LYS A 234 20.45 0.13 8.52
CA LYS A 234 21.75 0.76 8.74
C LYS A 234 21.65 2.25 9.05
N ALA A 235 20.83 2.98 8.35
CA ALA A 235 20.63 4.42 8.57
C ALA A 235 20.01 4.73 9.93
N LEU A 236 19.09 3.89 10.42
CA LEU A 236 18.52 3.99 11.76
C LEU A 236 19.56 3.69 12.86
N ASP A 237 20.42 2.71 12.66
CA ASP A 237 21.51 2.36 13.58
C ASP A 237 22.55 3.48 13.64
N ASP A 238 22.92 4.02 12.49
CA ASP A 238 23.88 5.14 12.36
C ASP A 238 23.28 6.47 12.85
N GLY A 239 21.97 6.52 13.17
CA GLY A 239 21.29 7.73 13.67
C GLY A 239 21.05 8.79 12.59
N LEU A 240 21.00 8.42 11.32
CA LEU A 240 20.71 9.33 10.21
C LEU A 240 19.26 9.78 10.17
N LEU A 241 18.34 9.00 10.78
CA LEU A 241 16.94 9.35 11.00
C LEU A 241 16.45 8.74 12.33
N ALA A 242 15.36 9.29 12.89
CA ALA A 242 14.88 8.95 14.22
C ALA A 242 14.02 7.68 14.27
N GLY A 243 13.38 7.32 13.17
CA GLY A 243 12.52 6.14 13.08
C GLY A 243 11.82 6.02 11.74
N ALA A 244 11.19 4.87 11.52
CA ALA A 244 10.40 4.60 10.32
C ALA A 244 9.10 3.86 10.63
N ALA A 245 8.05 4.13 9.86
CA ALA A 245 6.84 3.32 9.80
C ALA A 245 6.73 2.70 8.42
N LEU A 246 6.65 1.39 8.37
CA LEU A 246 6.57 0.60 7.14
C LEU A 246 5.29 -0.24 7.19
N ASP A 247 4.34 0.04 6.30
CA ASP A 247 3.18 -0.83 6.08
C ASP A 247 3.48 -1.89 5.01
N THR A 248 4.56 -1.70 4.26
CA THR A 248 4.98 -2.57 3.17
C THR A 248 6.45 -2.96 3.30
N TYR A 249 6.77 -4.17 2.83
CA TYR A 249 8.12 -4.72 2.79
C TYR A 249 8.47 -5.18 1.38
N GLU A 250 9.71 -5.05 0.95
CA GLU A 250 10.10 -5.35 -0.44
C GLU A 250 9.85 -6.80 -0.87
N ASN A 251 9.92 -7.77 0.05
CA ASN A 251 9.64 -9.19 -0.18
C ASN A 251 8.35 -9.67 0.50
N GLU A 252 7.40 -8.77 0.76
CA GLU A 252 6.19 -9.03 1.53
C GLU A 252 5.34 -10.20 1.03
N SER A 253 5.34 -10.48 -0.27
CA SER A 253 4.56 -11.58 -0.87
C SER A 253 4.89 -12.97 -0.30
N LEU A 254 6.06 -13.12 0.30
CA LEU A 254 6.48 -14.35 0.98
C LEU A 254 5.68 -14.56 2.29
N PHE A 255 5.28 -13.48 2.96
CA PHE A 255 4.75 -13.48 4.32
C PHE A 255 3.32 -12.97 4.42
N ILE A 256 2.95 -11.96 3.66
CA ILE A 256 1.67 -11.27 3.78
C ILE A 256 0.70 -11.74 2.67
N PRO A 257 -0.54 -12.02 2.98
CA PRO A 257 -1.22 -12.09 4.29
C PRO A 257 -1.30 -13.54 4.80
N LYS A 258 -0.24 -14.07 5.35
CA LYS A 258 -0.18 -15.47 5.81
C LYS A 258 0.02 -15.54 7.32
N ASP A 259 -0.43 -16.64 7.94
CA ASP A 259 -0.17 -16.94 9.33
C ASP A 259 1.17 -17.67 9.49
N PHE A 260 2.08 -17.09 10.28
CA PHE A 260 3.38 -17.62 10.64
C PHE A 260 3.53 -17.85 12.13
N SER A 261 2.43 -17.83 12.92
CA SER A 261 2.50 -18.01 14.38
C SER A 261 3.14 -19.33 14.80
N ASP A 262 2.99 -20.38 13.99
CA ASP A 262 3.54 -21.72 14.20
C ASP A 262 4.64 -22.08 13.17
N LYS A 263 5.23 -21.10 12.50
CA LYS A 263 6.24 -21.32 11.45
C LYS A 263 7.44 -20.40 11.65
N GLU A 264 8.59 -20.87 11.22
CA GLU A 264 9.78 -20.02 11.15
C GLU A 264 9.69 -19.06 9.95
N ILE A 265 10.18 -17.85 10.16
CA ILE A 265 10.40 -16.86 9.10
C ILE A 265 11.85 -17.01 8.66
N ASP A 266 12.06 -17.51 7.43
CA ASP A 266 13.38 -17.67 6.82
C ASP A 266 13.75 -16.44 5.99
N ASP A 267 13.79 -15.27 6.64
CA ASP A 267 14.25 -13.99 6.06
C ASP A 267 14.82 -13.16 7.23
N GLU A 268 16.14 -13.19 7.35
CA GLU A 268 16.84 -12.47 8.43
C GLU A 268 16.57 -10.96 8.37
N LEU A 269 16.49 -10.38 7.16
CA LEU A 269 16.22 -8.95 6.98
C LEU A 269 14.81 -8.57 7.45
N PHE A 270 13.83 -9.42 7.17
CA PHE A 270 12.47 -9.21 7.66
C PHE A 270 12.39 -9.34 9.18
N LEU A 271 13.10 -10.30 9.77
CA LEU A 271 13.21 -10.42 11.22
C LEU A 271 13.86 -9.19 11.86
N GLU A 272 14.90 -8.60 11.22
CA GLU A 272 15.47 -7.33 11.66
C GLU A 272 14.42 -6.21 11.65
N VAL A 273 13.62 -6.08 10.57
CA VAL A 273 12.52 -5.09 10.49
C VAL A 273 11.52 -5.26 11.63
N LEU A 274 11.08 -6.51 11.89
CA LEU A 274 10.07 -6.82 12.92
C LEU A 274 10.55 -6.51 14.33
N ASN A 275 11.85 -6.68 14.61
CA ASN A 275 12.45 -6.54 15.93
C ASN A 275 13.12 -5.18 16.16
N HIS A 276 13.25 -4.33 15.15
CA HIS A 276 13.95 -3.06 15.27
C HIS A 276 13.12 -2.05 16.09
N GLU A 277 13.70 -1.53 17.18
CA GLU A 277 13.00 -0.64 18.12
C GLU A 277 12.48 0.69 17.49
N LYS A 278 13.17 1.18 16.43
CA LYS A 278 12.84 2.41 15.72
C LYS A 278 11.94 2.18 14.51
N ILE A 279 11.53 0.92 14.22
CA ILE A 279 10.63 0.59 13.12
C ILE A 279 9.25 0.22 13.68
N LEU A 280 8.23 0.89 13.19
CA LEU A 280 6.84 0.48 13.31
C LEU A 280 6.46 -0.26 12.03
N PHE A 281 6.35 -1.59 12.11
CA PHE A 281 5.91 -2.41 10.97
C PHE A 281 4.46 -2.80 11.10
N THR A 282 3.71 -2.78 9.97
CA THR A 282 2.35 -3.28 9.84
C THR A 282 2.22 -4.07 8.52
N PRO A 283 1.35 -5.10 8.47
CA PRO A 283 1.38 -6.10 7.38
C PRO A 283 0.54 -5.68 6.17
N HIS A 284 0.88 -4.57 5.50
CA HIS A 284 0.21 -4.02 4.32
C HIS A 284 -1.30 -3.86 4.54
N ILE A 285 -1.66 -3.21 5.64
CA ILE A 285 -3.03 -3.11 6.16
C ILE A 285 -3.62 -1.71 6.06
N ALA A 286 -2.85 -0.72 5.59
CA ALA A 286 -3.28 0.68 5.51
C ALA A 286 -4.61 0.87 4.75
N HIS A 287 -4.89 0.00 3.78
CA HIS A 287 -6.12 0.03 3.00
C HIS A 287 -7.32 -0.64 3.72
N TYR A 288 -7.11 -1.43 4.77
CA TYR A 288 -8.11 -2.38 5.29
C TYR A 288 -9.12 -1.70 6.20
N THR A 289 -10.09 -1.04 5.60
CA THR A 289 -11.25 -0.42 6.26
C THR A 289 -12.55 -0.95 5.67
N ASP A 290 -13.66 -0.83 6.40
CA ASP A 290 -14.99 -1.25 5.92
C ASP A 290 -15.34 -0.61 4.57
N VAL A 291 -14.99 0.66 4.39
CA VAL A 291 -15.21 1.41 3.14
C VAL A 291 -14.39 0.83 2.00
N SER A 292 -13.10 0.61 2.22
CA SER A 292 -12.21 0.03 1.19
C SER A 292 -12.65 -1.37 0.79
N VAL A 293 -12.92 -2.25 1.75
CA VAL A 293 -13.36 -3.63 1.49
C VAL A 293 -14.64 -3.65 0.66
N ARG A 294 -15.61 -2.80 1.01
CA ARG A 294 -16.85 -2.65 0.25
C ARG A 294 -16.60 -2.13 -1.16
N ASN A 295 -15.85 -1.04 -1.30
CA ASN A 295 -15.60 -0.41 -2.59
C ASN A 295 -14.80 -1.31 -3.53
N ILE A 296 -13.75 -1.96 -3.03
CA ILE A 296 -12.94 -2.91 -3.80
C ILE A 296 -13.81 -4.03 -4.37
N MET A 297 -14.67 -4.62 -3.54
CA MET A 297 -15.57 -5.68 -3.96
C MET A 297 -16.56 -5.17 -5.02
N GLN A 298 -17.25 -4.05 -4.76
CA GLN A 298 -18.27 -3.51 -5.64
C GLN A 298 -17.70 -3.08 -7.00
N ILE A 299 -16.57 -2.38 -7.01
CA ILE A 299 -15.94 -1.90 -8.26
C ILE A 299 -15.45 -3.09 -9.09
N ALA A 300 -14.79 -4.08 -8.47
CA ALA A 300 -14.33 -5.26 -9.18
C ALA A 300 -15.48 -6.04 -9.83
N LEU A 301 -16.54 -6.35 -9.06
CA LEU A 301 -17.70 -7.07 -9.58
C LEU A 301 -18.47 -6.26 -10.63
N LYS A 302 -18.59 -4.95 -10.44
CA LYS A 302 -19.20 -4.07 -11.43
C LYS A 302 -18.41 -4.08 -12.75
N SER A 303 -17.08 -4.07 -12.69
CA SER A 303 -16.24 -4.19 -13.90
C SER A 303 -16.46 -5.50 -14.65
N VAL A 304 -16.75 -6.61 -13.93
CA VAL A 304 -17.13 -7.88 -14.59
C VAL A 304 -18.45 -7.71 -15.35
N LEU A 305 -19.47 -7.15 -14.71
CA LEU A 305 -20.76 -6.91 -15.39
C LEU A 305 -20.62 -5.99 -16.59
N GLU A 306 -19.89 -4.89 -16.48
CA GLU A 306 -19.63 -3.96 -17.59
C GLU A 306 -19.04 -4.70 -18.79
N VAL A 307 -18.05 -5.58 -18.59
CA VAL A 307 -17.46 -6.35 -19.69
C VAL A 307 -18.45 -7.35 -20.28
N LEU A 308 -19.26 -7.99 -19.48
CA LEU A 308 -20.27 -8.93 -19.97
C LEU A 308 -21.35 -8.23 -20.78
N GLU A 309 -21.76 -7.01 -20.41
CA GLU A 309 -22.82 -6.25 -21.06
C GLU A 309 -22.31 -5.47 -22.31
N THR A 310 -21.12 -4.87 -22.22
CA THR A 310 -20.62 -3.92 -23.21
C THR A 310 -19.37 -4.39 -23.98
N GLY A 311 -18.71 -5.41 -23.49
CA GLY A 311 -17.44 -5.92 -24.01
C GLY A 311 -16.20 -5.18 -23.51
N ASP A 312 -16.34 -4.17 -22.63
CA ASP A 312 -15.20 -3.42 -22.05
C ASP A 312 -15.58 -2.78 -20.70
N THR A 313 -14.57 -2.25 -19.98
CA THR A 313 -14.74 -1.48 -18.73
C THR A 313 -13.72 -0.36 -18.66
N GLN A 314 -14.10 0.77 -18.02
CA GLN A 314 -13.18 1.88 -17.78
C GLN A 314 -12.00 1.53 -16.88
N ASN A 315 -12.09 0.43 -16.13
CA ASN A 315 -11.05 -0.04 -15.21
C ASN A 315 -10.09 -1.05 -15.87
N ARG A 316 -10.15 -1.21 -17.19
CA ARG A 316 -9.27 -2.09 -17.95
C ARG A 316 -7.82 -1.60 -17.91
N VAL A 317 -6.86 -2.58 -17.80
CA VAL A 317 -5.41 -2.30 -17.70
C VAL A 317 -4.58 -2.95 -18.81
N ASN A 318 -5.17 -3.78 -19.71
CA ASN A 318 -4.47 -4.45 -20.82
C ASN A 318 -5.03 -4.14 -22.21
#